data_504964603d48040211aa1213e7aa6ece
#
_entry.id   504964603d48040211aa1213e7aa6ece
#
_cell.length_a   1.000
_cell.length_b   1.000
_cell.length_c   1.000
_cell.angle_alpha   90.00
_cell.angle_beta   90.00
_cell.angle_gamma   90.00
#
_symmetry.space_group_name_H-M   'P 1'
#
loop_
_entity.id
_entity.type
_entity.pdbx_description
1 polymer ?
#
loop_
_entity_poly.entity_id
_entity_poly.type
_entity_poly.pdbx_seq_one_letter_code
_entity_poly.pdbx_strand_id
1 'polypeptide(L)'
;VFSSLNPKFPKPILVVQHMPPGFTKEFAASLDRICPLNVKEAEDGDLIHPGQIYIAPGNYHIVVEKSTLCNVIKLSDADLRNGHRPSADVLFESVSKIYKNRALGVIMTGMGKDGATELANMRKEGAWTLGQDEDSCIVYGMPKVAWELGAVQKQVTLDNMADEIYK
;
A
#
# COMPACT_ATOMS: atom_id res chain seq x y z
N VAL A 1 0.74 2.20 -12.63
CA VAL A 1 0.53 0.84 -12.14
C VAL A 1 -0.95 0.48 -12.16
N PHE A 2 -1.77 1.19 -11.40
CA PHE A 2 -3.19 0.82 -11.23
C PHE A 2 -4.01 0.88 -12.52
N SER A 3 -3.71 1.82 -13.43
CA SER A 3 -4.40 1.90 -14.73
C SER A 3 -4.10 0.71 -15.64
N SER A 4 -3.03 -0.02 -15.37
CA SER A 4 -2.60 -1.19 -16.13
C SER A 4 -3.00 -2.52 -15.49
N LEU A 5 -3.70 -2.48 -14.36
CA LEU A 5 -4.17 -3.70 -13.70
C LEU A 5 -5.28 -4.39 -14.51
N ASN A 6 -5.32 -5.71 -14.43
CA ASN A 6 -6.39 -6.48 -15.04
C ASN A 6 -7.73 -6.12 -14.39
N PRO A 7 -8.81 -5.84 -15.17
CA PRO A 7 -10.13 -5.53 -14.61
C PRO A 7 -10.71 -6.64 -13.72
N LYS A 8 -10.22 -7.87 -13.88
CA LYS A 8 -10.67 -9.02 -13.08
C LYS A 8 -9.79 -9.27 -11.85
N PHE A 9 -8.92 -8.32 -11.49
CA PHE A 9 -8.07 -8.48 -10.32
C PHE A 9 -8.91 -8.77 -9.07
N PRO A 10 -8.71 -9.94 -8.41
CA PRO A 10 -9.69 -10.46 -7.45
C PRO A 10 -9.41 -10.06 -6.00
N LYS A 11 -8.46 -9.17 -5.74
CA LYS A 11 -8.05 -8.82 -4.38
C LYS A 11 -8.27 -7.34 -4.10
N PRO A 12 -8.46 -6.95 -2.83
CA PRO A 12 -8.44 -5.55 -2.45
C PRO A 12 -7.01 -5.00 -2.46
N ILE A 13 -6.89 -3.69 -2.70
CA ILE A 13 -5.61 -2.98 -2.65
C ILE A 13 -5.74 -1.80 -1.69
N LEU A 14 -4.85 -1.73 -0.72
CA LEU A 14 -4.75 -0.62 0.23
C LEU A 14 -3.49 0.17 -0.06
N VAL A 15 -3.62 1.50 -0.18
CA VAL A 15 -2.54 2.37 -0.65
C VAL A 15 -2.29 3.48 0.35
N VAL A 16 -1.03 3.65 0.73
CA VAL A 16 -0.55 4.85 1.41
C VAL A 16 0.28 5.65 0.42
N GLN A 17 -0.13 6.89 0.19
CA GLN A 17 0.61 7.89 -0.56
C GLN A 17 0.81 9.09 0.36
N HIS A 18 2.04 9.56 0.51
CA HIS A 18 2.35 10.69 1.39
C HIS A 18 1.83 11.99 0.75
N MET A 19 0.60 12.36 1.08
CA MET A 19 -0.07 13.54 0.55
C MET A 19 -0.86 14.25 1.65
N PRO A 20 -0.98 15.60 1.56
CA PRO A 20 -1.79 16.36 2.52
C PRO A 20 -3.28 16.04 2.43
N PRO A 21 -4.06 16.38 3.50
CA PRO A 21 -5.52 16.28 3.47
C PRO A 21 -6.12 17.06 2.30
N GLY A 22 -7.20 16.53 1.73
CA GLY A 22 -7.85 17.09 0.55
C GLY A 22 -7.25 16.61 -0.77
N PHE A 23 -5.92 16.56 -0.87
CA PHE A 23 -5.24 16.06 -2.07
C PHE A 23 -5.48 14.56 -2.29
N THR A 24 -5.60 13.78 -1.21
CA THR A 24 -5.87 12.34 -1.31
C THR A 24 -7.24 12.04 -1.89
N LYS A 25 -8.24 12.89 -1.62
CA LYS A 25 -9.57 12.77 -2.22
C LYS A 25 -9.53 13.00 -3.73
N GLU A 26 -8.86 14.06 -4.17
CA GLU A 26 -8.69 14.37 -5.59
C GLU A 26 -7.85 13.30 -6.30
N PHE A 27 -6.83 12.79 -5.64
CA PHE A 27 -5.99 11.72 -6.16
C PHE A 27 -6.81 10.44 -6.40
N ALA A 28 -7.63 10.04 -5.42
CA ALA A 28 -8.51 8.90 -5.56
C ALA A 28 -9.52 9.08 -6.70
N ALA A 29 -10.14 10.26 -6.79
CA ALA A 29 -11.10 10.57 -7.86
C ALA A 29 -10.44 10.53 -9.25
N SER A 30 -9.22 11.05 -9.37
CA SER A 30 -8.47 11.02 -10.62
C SER A 30 -8.11 9.59 -11.05
N LEU A 31 -7.69 8.77 -10.10
CA LEU A 31 -7.41 7.35 -10.38
C LEU A 31 -8.67 6.58 -10.75
N ASP A 32 -9.80 6.87 -10.10
CA ASP A 32 -11.06 6.19 -10.37
C ASP A 32 -11.51 6.36 -11.82
N ARG A 33 -11.20 7.52 -12.42
CA ARG A 33 -11.55 7.81 -13.82
C ARG A 33 -10.71 7.02 -14.83
N ILE A 34 -9.50 6.60 -14.48
CA ILE A 34 -8.56 5.99 -15.44
C ILE A 34 -8.25 4.53 -15.12
N CYS A 35 -8.61 4.03 -13.94
CA CYS A 35 -8.32 2.66 -13.55
C CYS A 35 -9.48 1.72 -13.86
N PRO A 36 -9.18 0.46 -14.23
CA PRO A 36 -10.24 -0.53 -14.48
C PRO A 36 -10.94 -0.99 -13.20
N LEU A 37 -10.28 -0.86 -12.04
CA LEU A 37 -10.86 -1.15 -10.73
C LEU A 37 -11.42 0.13 -10.12
N ASN A 38 -12.40 -0.01 -9.25
CA ASN A 38 -12.93 1.13 -8.50
C ASN A 38 -11.89 1.64 -7.51
N VAL A 39 -11.72 2.96 -7.44
CA VAL A 39 -10.79 3.62 -6.52
C VAL A 39 -11.56 4.61 -5.65
N LYS A 40 -11.34 4.58 -4.35
CA LYS A 40 -11.93 5.55 -3.42
C LYS A 40 -10.94 5.95 -2.34
N GLU A 41 -11.12 7.14 -1.77
CA GLU A 41 -10.49 7.51 -0.51
C GLU A 41 -11.13 6.68 0.61
N ALA A 42 -10.30 6.04 1.44
CA ALA A 42 -10.80 5.19 2.53
C ALA A 42 -11.55 6.00 3.58
N GLU A 43 -12.61 5.42 4.11
CA GLU A 43 -13.40 5.97 5.21
C GLU A 43 -13.39 5.02 6.39
N ASP A 44 -13.55 5.57 7.60
CA ASP A 44 -13.60 4.75 8.80
C ASP A 44 -14.75 3.76 8.75
N GLY A 45 -14.44 2.49 8.99
CA GLY A 45 -15.43 1.42 8.94
C GLY A 45 -15.67 0.82 7.56
N ASP A 46 -14.95 1.26 6.52
CA ASP A 46 -15.06 0.66 5.19
C ASP A 46 -14.82 -0.85 5.25
N LEU A 47 -15.72 -1.62 4.65
CA LEU A 47 -15.53 -3.05 4.46
C LEU A 47 -14.53 -3.27 3.32
N ILE A 48 -13.58 -4.17 3.53
CA ILE A 48 -12.53 -4.44 2.53
C ILE A 48 -13.06 -5.46 1.53
N HIS A 49 -13.36 -5.00 0.30
CA HIS A 49 -13.91 -5.82 -0.77
C HIS A 49 -12.88 -6.13 -1.86
N PRO A 50 -12.93 -7.33 -2.46
CA PRO A 50 -12.13 -7.64 -3.65
C PRO A 50 -12.40 -6.65 -4.80
N GLY A 51 -11.36 -6.34 -5.58
CA GLY A 51 -11.50 -5.48 -6.75
C GLY A 51 -11.64 -3.99 -6.45
N GLN A 52 -11.48 -3.59 -5.20
CA GLN A 52 -11.55 -2.20 -4.77
C GLN A 52 -10.17 -1.71 -4.34
N ILE A 53 -9.83 -0.50 -4.73
CA ILE A 53 -8.61 0.20 -4.31
C ILE A 53 -9.00 1.28 -3.29
N TYR A 54 -8.35 1.27 -2.13
CA TYR A 54 -8.59 2.22 -1.03
C TYR A 54 -7.34 3.07 -0.84
N ILE A 55 -7.50 4.40 -0.96
CA ILE A 55 -6.42 5.37 -0.75
C ILE A 55 -6.55 5.94 0.66
N ALA A 56 -5.48 5.86 1.44
CA ALA A 56 -5.46 6.44 2.79
C ALA A 56 -5.70 7.96 2.73
N PRO A 57 -6.64 8.50 3.52
CA PRO A 57 -6.85 9.95 3.56
C PRO A 57 -5.67 10.64 4.22
N GLY A 58 -5.31 11.82 3.72
CA GLY A 58 -4.27 12.64 4.35
C GLY A 58 -4.60 12.94 5.81
N ASN A 59 -3.57 12.98 6.65
CA ASN A 59 -3.64 13.24 8.09
C ASN A 59 -4.25 12.11 8.94
N TYR A 60 -4.50 10.94 8.35
CA TYR A 60 -4.96 9.74 9.07
C TYR A 60 -4.16 8.52 8.63
N HIS A 61 -3.82 7.68 9.61
CA HIS A 61 -3.36 6.32 9.31
C HIS A 61 -4.56 5.45 8.94
N ILE A 62 -4.35 4.49 8.05
CA ILE A 62 -5.31 3.41 7.84
C ILE A 62 -4.74 2.13 8.44
N VAL A 63 -5.57 1.41 9.19
CA VAL A 63 -5.23 0.11 9.75
C VAL A 63 -6.33 -0.88 9.38
N VAL A 64 -5.95 -2.14 9.27
CA VAL A 64 -6.90 -3.21 9.01
C VAL A 64 -7.25 -3.87 10.34
N GLU A 65 -8.53 -4.10 10.57
CA GLU A 65 -9.04 -4.82 11.74
C GLU A 65 -9.93 -5.96 11.32
N LYS A 66 -9.91 -7.05 12.10
CA LYS A 66 -10.85 -8.14 11.89
C LYS A 66 -12.25 -7.73 12.33
N SER A 67 -13.25 -8.15 11.57
CA SER A 67 -14.65 -8.07 11.92
C SER A 67 -15.33 -9.42 11.68
N THR A 68 -16.57 -9.57 12.13
CA THR A 68 -17.30 -10.85 12.12
C THR A 68 -17.43 -11.44 10.71
N LEU A 69 -17.75 -10.62 9.72
CA LEU A 69 -18.03 -11.07 8.34
C LEU A 69 -16.86 -10.83 7.39
N CYS A 70 -16.15 -9.71 7.54
CA CYS A 70 -14.99 -9.38 6.72
C CYS A 70 -14.10 -8.39 7.48
N ASN A 71 -12.89 -8.18 6.96
CA ASN A 71 -12.00 -7.19 7.54
C ASN A 71 -12.47 -5.78 7.20
N VAL A 72 -12.17 -4.83 8.07
CA VAL A 72 -12.56 -3.43 7.92
C VAL A 72 -11.34 -2.52 7.99
N ILE A 73 -11.46 -1.33 7.39
CA ILE A 73 -10.50 -0.26 7.52
C ILE A 73 -10.91 0.61 8.70
N LYS A 74 -9.94 0.92 9.57
CA LYS A 74 -10.08 1.91 10.63
C LYS A 74 -9.14 3.07 10.36
N LEU A 75 -9.65 4.29 10.51
CA LEU A 75 -8.83 5.49 10.49
C LEU A 75 -8.27 5.75 11.89
N SER A 76 -7.03 6.20 11.96
CA SER A 76 -6.36 6.51 13.23
C SER A 76 -5.65 7.85 13.12
N ASP A 77 -5.81 8.69 14.13
CA ASP A 77 -5.07 9.94 14.29
C ASP A 77 -3.89 9.81 15.26
N ALA A 78 -3.45 8.58 15.50
CA ALA A 78 -2.26 8.30 16.30
C ALA A 78 -1.04 9.07 15.76
N ASP A 79 -0.01 9.20 16.56
CA ASP A 79 1.18 9.98 16.25
C ASP A 79 1.76 9.65 14.87
N LEU A 80 2.45 10.63 14.28
CA LEU A 80 3.23 10.44 13.07
C LEU A 80 4.20 9.28 13.23
N ARG A 81 4.37 8.49 12.20
CA ARG A 81 5.36 7.43 12.17
C ARG A 81 6.31 7.68 11.00
N ASN A 82 7.61 7.70 11.27
CA ASN A 82 8.64 8.13 10.31
C ASN A 82 8.37 9.56 9.78
N GLY A 83 7.73 10.41 10.58
CA GLY A 83 7.36 11.76 10.18
C GLY A 83 6.14 11.85 9.28
N HIS A 84 5.40 10.75 9.07
CA HIS A 84 4.26 10.69 8.15
C HIS A 84 2.96 10.24 8.82
N ARG A 85 1.86 10.78 8.34
CA ARG A 85 0.50 10.32 8.59
C ARG A 85 -0.37 10.69 7.37
N PRO A 86 -0.74 9.74 6.51
CA PRO A 86 -0.60 8.29 6.65
C PRO A 86 0.84 7.80 6.54
N SER A 87 1.14 6.70 7.23
CA SER A 87 2.41 6.01 7.17
C SER A 87 2.23 4.61 6.59
N ALA A 88 3.13 4.24 5.68
CA ALA A 88 3.15 2.89 5.12
C ALA A 88 3.47 1.84 6.20
N ASP A 89 4.35 2.14 7.15
CA ASP A 89 4.67 1.21 8.23
C ASP A 89 3.45 0.90 9.09
N VAL A 90 2.60 1.88 9.39
CA VAL A 90 1.37 1.66 10.17
C VAL A 90 0.43 0.70 9.44
N LEU A 91 0.23 0.91 8.14
CA LEU A 91 -0.59 0.01 7.34
C LEU A 91 0.01 -1.40 7.27
N PHE A 92 1.27 -1.51 6.93
CA PHE A 92 1.95 -2.81 6.78
C PHE A 92 1.93 -3.61 8.08
N GLU A 93 2.10 -2.95 9.23
CA GLU A 93 2.04 -3.61 10.53
C GLU A 93 0.68 -4.28 10.75
N SER A 94 -0.41 -3.58 10.49
CA SER A 94 -1.76 -4.15 10.66
C SER A 94 -2.04 -5.27 9.65
N VAL A 95 -1.60 -5.10 8.40
CA VAL A 95 -1.76 -6.13 7.35
C VAL A 95 -0.97 -7.39 7.72
N SER A 96 0.26 -7.23 8.19
CA SER A 96 1.11 -8.34 8.61
C SER A 96 0.45 -9.20 9.69
N LYS A 97 -0.16 -8.55 10.70
CA LYS A 97 -0.83 -9.25 11.80
C LYS A 97 -2.04 -10.07 11.36
N ILE A 98 -2.80 -9.57 10.38
CA ILE A 98 -4.08 -10.18 9.98
C ILE A 98 -3.92 -11.13 8.82
N TYR A 99 -3.18 -10.74 7.79
CA TYR A 99 -3.11 -11.52 6.54
C TYR A 99 -1.91 -12.45 6.47
N LYS A 100 -0.80 -12.13 7.14
CA LYS A 100 0.42 -12.96 7.18
C LYS A 100 0.86 -13.35 5.77
N ASN A 101 0.88 -14.66 5.46
CA ASN A 101 1.31 -15.17 4.15
C ASN A 101 0.28 -14.96 3.02
N ARG A 102 -0.88 -14.39 3.33
CA ARG A 102 -1.92 -14.08 2.34
C ARG A 102 -1.86 -12.63 1.85
N ALA A 103 -0.79 -11.93 2.17
CA ALA A 103 -0.58 -10.55 1.76
C ALA A 103 0.54 -10.43 0.74
N LEU A 104 0.45 -9.40 -0.08
CA LEU A 104 1.52 -8.92 -0.94
C LEU A 104 1.86 -7.50 -0.51
N GLY A 105 3.10 -7.25 -0.14
CA GLY A 105 3.60 -5.91 0.18
C GLY A 105 4.36 -5.34 -1.02
N VAL A 106 4.09 -4.08 -1.35
CA VAL A 106 4.75 -3.39 -2.46
C VAL A 106 5.23 -2.03 -1.98
N ILE A 107 6.50 -1.72 -2.24
CA ILE A 107 7.08 -0.41 -1.95
C ILE A 107 7.62 0.20 -3.25
N MET A 108 7.27 1.47 -3.47
CA MET A 108 7.59 2.16 -4.72
C MET A 108 8.29 3.48 -4.43
N THR A 109 8.69 4.17 -5.50
CA THR A 109 9.43 5.42 -5.44
C THR A 109 8.95 6.34 -4.32
N GLY A 110 9.88 6.91 -3.58
CA GLY A 110 9.59 7.81 -2.46
C GLY A 110 10.85 8.14 -1.68
N MET A 111 10.82 9.32 -1.04
CA MET A 111 11.91 9.80 -0.19
C MET A 111 11.77 9.26 1.23
N GLY A 112 12.90 8.92 1.86
CA GLY A 112 12.93 8.48 3.25
C GLY A 112 12.91 6.97 3.39
N LYS A 113 12.37 6.50 4.50
CA LYS A 113 12.44 5.07 4.90
C LYS A 113 11.09 4.47 5.29
N ASP A 114 10.01 5.22 5.19
CA ASP A 114 8.69 4.74 5.60
C ASP A 114 8.33 3.47 4.85
N GLY A 115 7.80 2.48 5.55
CA GLY A 115 7.40 1.19 5.00
C GLY A 115 8.49 0.12 5.01
N ALA A 116 9.77 0.48 5.11
CA ALA A 116 10.85 -0.49 5.00
C ALA A 116 10.86 -1.50 6.16
N THR A 117 10.72 -1.02 7.39
CA THR A 117 10.76 -1.86 8.60
C THR A 117 9.62 -2.88 8.62
N GLU A 118 8.39 -2.41 8.40
CA GLU A 118 7.23 -3.29 8.47
C GLU A 118 7.06 -4.14 7.20
N LEU A 119 7.60 -3.72 6.06
CA LEU A 119 7.69 -4.61 4.89
C LEU A 119 8.61 -5.79 5.19
N ALA A 120 9.71 -5.57 5.92
CA ALA A 120 10.57 -6.64 6.40
C ALA A 120 9.81 -7.61 7.32
N ASN A 121 8.97 -7.07 8.22
CA ASN A 121 8.12 -7.89 9.08
C ASN A 121 7.08 -8.67 8.27
N MET A 122 6.47 -8.07 7.26
CA MET A 122 5.55 -8.76 6.35
C MET A 122 6.23 -9.97 5.70
N ARG A 123 7.44 -9.77 5.18
CA ARG A 123 8.23 -10.85 4.59
C ARG A 123 8.51 -11.95 5.60
N LYS A 124 8.88 -11.60 6.82
CA LYS A 124 9.15 -12.53 7.91
C LYS A 124 7.91 -13.36 8.28
N GLU A 125 6.73 -12.75 8.21
CA GLU A 125 5.45 -13.43 8.47
C GLU A 125 4.94 -14.24 7.26
N GLY A 126 5.71 -14.30 6.18
CA GLY A 126 5.41 -15.13 5.02
C GLY A 126 4.80 -14.42 3.83
N ALA A 127 4.58 -13.10 3.91
CA ALA A 127 4.08 -12.33 2.77
C ALA A 127 5.10 -12.28 1.64
N TRP A 128 4.60 -12.20 0.41
CA TRP A 128 5.45 -11.88 -0.74
C TRP A 128 5.68 -10.38 -0.78
N THR A 129 6.91 -9.94 -1.09
CA THR A 129 7.25 -8.52 -1.07
C THR A 129 7.96 -8.10 -2.35
N LEU A 130 7.52 -6.97 -2.91
CA LEU A 130 8.07 -6.39 -4.13
C LEU A 130 8.58 -4.98 -3.86
N GLY A 131 9.63 -4.59 -4.53
CA GLY A 131 10.14 -3.23 -4.50
C GLY A 131 10.42 -2.71 -5.89
N GLN A 132 10.13 -1.43 -6.14
CA GLN A 132 10.47 -0.80 -7.39
C GLN A 132 12.00 -0.72 -7.52
N ASP A 133 12.53 -1.03 -8.70
CA ASP A 133 13.97 -0.99 -8.95
C ASP A 133 14.50 0.45 -9.02
N GLU A 134 15.80 0.61 -8.90
CA GLU A 134 16.46 1.93 -8.89
C GLU A 134 16.23 2.69 -10.21
N ASP A 135 16.39 2.00 -11.34
CA ASP A 135 16.40 2.63 -12.65
C ASP A 135 15.03 3.26 -13.00
N SER A 136 13.93 2.68 -12.55
CA SER A 136 12.59 3.21 -12.82
C SER A 136 12.05 4.13 -11.72
N CYS A 137 12.76 4.29 -10.59
CA CYS A 137 12.37 5.22 -9.54
C CYS A 137 12.70 6.66 -9.91
N ILE A 138 11.78 7.59 -9.57
CA ILE A 138 12.10 9.02 -9.57
C ILE A 138 13.00 9.32 -8.37
N VAL A 139 12.66 8.79 -7.19
CA VAL A 139 13.48 8.88 -5.97
C VAL A 139 13.63 7.47 -5.40
N TYR A 140 14.84 6.93 -5.48
CA TYR A 140 15.16 5.61 -4.93
C TYR A 140 15.55 5.73 -3.46
N GLY A 141 14.57 6.09 -2.60
CA GLY A 141 14.73 6.25 -1.16
C GLY A 141 14.05 5.12 -0.39
N MET A 142 12.72 5.13 -0.33
CA MET A 142 11.95 4.08 0.37
C MET A 142 12.27 2.68 -0.17
N PRO A 143 12.25 2.43 -1.48
CA PRO A 143 12.60 1.12 -2.02
C PRO A 143 14.06 0.72 -1.72
N LYS A 144 14.98 1.67 -1.73
CA LYS A 144 16.38 1.43 -1.41
C LYS A 144 16.57 0.92 0.02
N VAL A 145 16.00 1.64 0.99
CA VAL A 145 16.09 1.25 2.41
C VAL A 145 15.45 -0.13 2.62
N ALA A 146 14.30 -0.38 2.00
CA ALA A 146 13.64 -1.68 2.07
C ALA A 146 14.52 -2.80 1.49
N TRP A 147 15.17 -2.55 0.36
CA TRP A 147 16.09 -3.51 -0.26
C TRP A 147 17.27 -3.81 0.65
N GLU A 148 17.89 -2.76 1.21
CA GLU A 148 19.06 -2.90 2.11
C GLU A 148 18.71 -3.65 3.40
N LEU A 149 17.48 -3.52 3.91
CA LEU A 149 17.00 -4.25 5.09
C LEU A 149 16.64 -5.71 4.79
N GLY A 150 16.69 -6.13 3.53
CA GLY A 150 16.23 -7.47 3.15
C GLY A 150 14.71 -7.61 3.13
N ALA A 151 13.99 -6.50 3.07
CA ALA A 151 12.52 -6.51 3.07
C ALA A 151 11.92 -6.90 1.71
N VAL A 152 12.66 -6.72 0.63
CA VAL A 152 12.19 -6.93 -0.74
C VAL A 152 12.70 -8.26 -1.28
N GLN A 153 11.79 -9.13 -1.68
CA GLN A 153 12.15 -10.41 -2.29
C GLN A 153 12.49 -10.26 -3.77
N LYS A 154 11.80 -9.34 -4.45
CA LYS A 154 11.99 -9.13 -5.89
C LYS A 154 11.90 -7.65 -6.22
N GLN A 155 12.90 -7.16 -6.94
CA GLN A 155 12.85 -5.82 -7.53
C GLN A 155 12.15 -5.89 -8.90
N VAL A 156 11.27 -4.92 -9.16
CA VAL A 156 10.43 -4.89 -10.36
C VAL A 156 10.47 -3.49 -10.95
N THR A 157 10.56 -3.40 -12.26
CA THR A 157 10.46 -2.11 -12.95
C THR A 157 9.05 -1.55 -12.85
N LEU A 158 8.92 -0.23 -12.93
CA LEU A 158 7.60 0.43 -12.90
C LEU A 158 6.66 -0.16 -13.96
N ASP A 159 7.16 -0.38 -15.17
CA ASP A 159 6.35 -0.89 -16.29
C ASP A 159 5.85 -2.31 -16.08
N ASN A 160 6.59 -3.12 -15.34
CA ASN A 160 6.23 -4.52 -15.08
C ASN A 160 5.48 -4.72 -13.75
N MET A 161 5.33 -3.66 -12.94
CA MET A 161 4.78 -3.80 -11.60
C MET A 161 3.34 -4.31 -11.60
N ALA A 162 2.48 -3.81 -12.48
CA ALA A 162 1.09 -4.25 -12.55
C ALA A 162 0.97 -5.75 -12.88
N ASP A 163 1.78 -6.24 -13.82
CA ASP A 163 1.80 -7.65 -14.18
C ASP A 163 2.31 -8.52 -13.02
N GLU A 164 3.32 -8.05 -12.31
CA GLU A 164 3.89 -8.78 -11.19
C GLU A 164 2.92 -8.86 -10.01
N ILE A 165 2.18 -7.78 -9.74
CA ILE A 165 1.12 -7.76 -8.71
C ILE A 165 0.01 -8.76 -9.05
N TYR A 166 -0.34 -8.88 -10.33
CA TYR A 166 -1.41 -9.78 -10.79
C TYR A 166 -1.04 -11.25 -10.65
N LYS A 167 0.23 -11.58 -10.73
CA LYS A 167 0.68 -12.97 -10.56
C LYS A 167 0.46 -13.45 -9.13
#